data_6d4b421e154c13696b753381afd8570f
#
_entry.id   6d4b421e154c13696b753381afd8570f
#
_cell.length_a   1.000
_cell.length_b   1.000
_cell.length_c   1.000
_cell.angle_alpha   90.00
_cell.angle_beta   90.00
_cell.angle_gamma   90.00
#
_symmetry.space_group_name_H-M   'P 1'
#
loop_
_entity.id
_entity.type
_entity.pdbx_description
1 polymer ?
#
loop_
_entity_poly.entity_id
_entity_poly.type
_entity_poly.pdbx_seq_one_letter_code
_entity_poly.pdbx_strand_id
1 'polypeptide(L)'
;EYLDFSSVITTIRNYISDAHSMNQIDMMYQLFVSFLSSDESLDFDFDNGLVCRWFNGQAKISPRITRYYMDNHNRNRLAADMHRNVLPLMYDSTMAVQEIYNILVQDTTISDKTKARLLENYPCETEMDEAVFLTSALCFGMERTFVKRDVNTKNLLSAGNLSPAVKDFIYDGGTPKPCRHFCGRDNELVTLHQLLCSHGKVFLQGIAGIGKSELAKAYAKIHSKEYTNILYLSYTGNLKQDISDMDFADDLPDDDNEERFRKHNRFLRTLKEDTLFIIDNFNTTASQDGLLSVVMKYRCRMLFTTRSRFDNYDSMEVTEIAGKQALLSIAGCFFSDAEKYQSVLEQIIDTVHSHTLAVELAARLLETGILEPMDLLEKLKEEKTSLDADDKIGITKDGQSRKATY
;
A
#
# COMPACT_ATOMS: atom_id res chain seq x y z
N GLU A 1 -10.17 10.22 -29.26
CA GLU A 1 -9.03 9.73 -28.46
C GLU A 1 -9.14 10.30 -27.05
N TYR A 2 -8.56 9.62 -26.08
CA TYR A 2 -8.68 9.98 -24.67
C TYR A 2 -7.29 10.16 -24.08
N LEU A 3 -7.04 11.32 -23.47
CA LEU A 3 -5.75 11.64 -22.86
C LEU A 3 -5.73 11.13 -21.42
N ASP A 4 -4.99 10.06 -21.17
CA ASP A 4 -4.70 9.49 -19.85
C ASP A 4 -3.22 9.16 -19.70
N PHE A 5 -2.82 8.65 -18.53
CA PHE A 5 -1.43 8.24 -18.30
C PHE A 5 -0.94 7.25 -19.34
N SER A 6 -1.77 6.26 -19.69
CA SER A 6 -1.40 5.21 -20.65
C SER A 6 -1.14 5.77 -22.05
N SER A 7 -1.98 6.67 -22.53
CA SER A 7 -1.81 7.29 -23.86
C SER A 7 -0.54 8.12 -23.91
N VAL A 8 -0.30 8.97 -22.88
CA VAL A 8 0.88 9.85 -22.84
C VAL A 8 2.17 9.04 -22.72
N ILE A 9 2.25 8.10 -21.77
CA ILE A 9 3.48 7.32 -21.55
C ILE A 9 3.79 6.39 -22.72
N THR A 10 2.76 5.87 -23.39
CA THR A 10 2.94 5.01 -24.58
C THR A 10 3.44 5.82 -25.75
N THR A 11 2.89 7.02 -25.99
CA THR A 11 3.40 7.92 -27.02
C THR A 11 4.88 8.27 -26.76
N ILE A 12 5.23 8.71 -25.56
CA ILE A 12 6.64 9.01 -25.22
C ILE A 12 7.53 7.79 -25.51
N ARG A 13 7.12 6.61 -25.09
CA ARG A 13 7.89 5.38 -25.29
C ARG A 13 8.06 5.01 -26.77
N ASN A 14 7.05 5.22 -27.59
CA ASN A 14 7.09 4.93 -29.03
C ASN A 14 8.12 5.76 -29.78
N TYR A 15 8.49 6.93 -29.25
CA TYR A 15 9.51 7.80 -29.82
C TYR A 15 10.91 7.57 -29.23
N ILE A 16 11.08 6.65 -28.28
CA ILE A 16 12.42 6.26 -27.82
C ILE A 16 13.11 5.45 -28.94
N SER A 17 14.34 5.80 -29.22
CA SER A 17 15.18 5.15 -30.23
C SER A 17 15.38 3.67 -29.93
N ASP A 18 15.34 2.80 -30.95
CA ASP A 18 15.61 1.36 -30.81
C ASP A 18 16.98 1.07 -30.18
N ALA A 19 17.97 1.95 -30.39
CA ALA A 19 19.29 1.84 -29.76
C ALA A 19 19.24 2.01 -28.23
N HIS A 20 18.18 2.62 -27.71
CA HIS A 20 17.96 2.89 -26.30
C HIS A 20 16.67 2.21 -25.80
N SER A 21 16.20 1.17 -26.52
CA SER A 21 14.98 0.47 -26.13
C SER A 21 15.05 0.03 -24.68
N MET A 22 14.08 0.43 -23.90
CA MET A 22 13.97 0.08 -22.47
C MET A 22 12.62 -0.56 -22.19
N ASN A 23 12.60 -1.45 -21.20
CA ASN A 23 11.34 -2.01 -20.75
C ASN A 23 10.52 -0.96 -19.97
N GLN A 24 9.27 -1.30 -19.66
CA GLN A 24 8.33 -0.37 -18.99
C GLN A 24 8.81 0.05 -17.61
N ILE A 25 9.46 -0.85 -16.88
CA ILE A 25 10.01 -0.57 -15.55
C ILE A 25 11.23 0.37 -15.64
N ASP A 26 12.14 0.10 -16.55
CA ASP A 26 13.30 0.98 -16.75
C ASP A 26 12.84 2.40 -17.08
N MET A 27 11.77 2.55 -17.89
CA MET A 27 11.18 3.83 -18.20
C MET A 27 10.64 4.54 -16.93
N MET A 28 9.96 3.82 -16.06
CA MET A 28 9.47 4.39 -14.79
C MET A 28 10.64 4.87 -13.91
N TYR A 29 11.71 4.10 -13.82
CA TYR A 29 12.91 4.51 -13.06
C TYR A 29 13.58 5.74 -13.66
N GLN A 30 13.69 5.83 -14.99
CA GLN A 30 14.28 7.01 -15.65
C GLN A 30 13.42 8.27 -15.48
N LEU A 31 12.12 8.12 -15.58
CA LEU A 31 11.19 9.26 -15.54
C LEU A 31 10.95 9.75 -14.10
N PHE A 32 10.80 8.84 -13.14
CA PHE A 32 10.42 9.16 -11.77
C PHE A 32 11.60 9.18 -10.77
N VAL A 33 12.80 9.55 -11.26
CA VAL A 33 14.02 9.60 -10.42
C VAL A 33 13.84 10.52 -9.21
N SER A 34 13.25 11.70 -9.40
CA SER A 34 13.03 12.66 -8.32
C SER A 34 12.06 12.16 -7.26
N PHE A 35 11.05 11.38 -7.65
CA PHE A 35 10.14 10.70 -6.73
C PHE A 35 10.89 9.62 -5.91
N LEU A 36 11.64 8.77 -6.59
CA LEU A 36 12.40 7.68 -5.96
C LEU A 36 13.51 8.17 -5.03
N SER A 37 14.02 9.38 -5.28
CA SER A 37 15.07 10.01 -4.46
C SER A 37 14.51 10.85 -3.30
N SER A 38 13.20 10.93 -3.13
CA SER A 38 12.57 11.64 -2.01
C SER A 38 12.43 10.73 -0.78
N ASP A 39 12.40 11.32 0.42
CA ASP A 39 12.20 10.56 1.67
C ASP A 39 10.87 9.80 1.68
N GLU A 40 9.83 10.34 1.03
CA GLU A 40 8.52 9.70 0.89
C GLU A 40 8.54 8.47 -0.01
N SER A 41 9.52 8.33 -0.88
CA SER A 41 9.64 7.25 -1.86
C SER A 41 10.63 6.16 -1.47
N LEU A 42 11.33 6.25 -0.34
CA LEU A 42 12.35 5.27 0.09
C LEU A 42 11.83 3.82 0.15
N ASP A 43 10.54 3.63 0.45
CA ASP A 43 9.89 2.32 0.53
C ASP A 43 9.05 1.99 -0.73
N PHE A 44 9.22 2.75 -1.81
CA PHE A 44 8.46 2.53 -3.03
C PHE A 44 9.31 1.79 -4.08
N ASP A 45 8.76 0.70 -4.58
CA ASP A 45 9.34 -0.04 -5.71
C ASP A 45 8.30 -0.22 -6.82
N PHE A 46 8.74 -0.20 -8.08
CA PHE A 46 7.88 -0.41 -9.23
C PHE A 46 7.63 -1.91 -9.43
N ASP A 47 6.44 -2.39 -9.07
CA ASP A 47 6.00 -3.75 -9.36
C ASP A 47 5.72 -3.95 -10.85
N ASN A 48 6.32 -4.99 -11.46
CA ASN A 48 6.19 -5.30 -12.87
C ASN A 48 4.73 -5.44 -13.33
N GLY A 49 3.91 -6.11 -12.54
CA GLY A 49 2.51 -6.35 -12.89
C GLY A 49 1.68 -5.07 -12.82
N LEU A 50 1.98 -4.21 -11.86
CA LEU A 50 1.30 -2.92 -11.69
C LEU A 50 1.68 -1.94 -12.79
N VAL A 51 2.99 -1.81 -13.08
CA VAL A 51 3.49 -0.95 -14.16
C VAL A 51 2.91 -1.37 -15.52
N CYS A 52 2.86 -2.67 -15.80
CA CYS A 52 2.24 -3.17 -17.03
C CYS A 52 0.76 -2.74 -17.14
N ARG A 53 0.01 -2.78 -16.04
CA ARG A 53 -1.39 -2.32 -16.02
C ARG A 53 -1.53 -0.81 -16.23
N TRP A 54 -0.60 0.00 -15.68
CA TRP A 54 -0.56 1.44 -15.94
C TRP A 54 -0.33 1.75 -17.42
N PHE A 55 0.65 1.09 -18.05
CA PHE A 55 0.96 1.27 -19.47
C PHE A 55 -0.17 0.81 -20.40
N ASN A 56 -0.92 -0.21 -20.01
CA ASN A 56 -2.04 -0.72 -20.81
C ASN A 56 -3.38 -0.01 -20.50
N GLY A 57 -3.38 1.01 -19.66
CA GLY A 57 -4.60 1.69 -19.25
C GLY A 57 -5.57 0.81 -18.46
N GLN A 58 -5.08 -0.25 -17.80
CA GLN A 58 -5.89 -1.17 -17.00
C GLN A 58 -5.92 -0.81 -15.52
N ALA A 59 -5.03 0.07 -15.08
CA ALA A 59 -5.00 0.63 -13.74
C ALA A 59 -4.60 2.10 -13.81
N LYS A 60 -5.05 2.89 -12.83
CA LYS A 60 -4.62 4.27 -12.63
C LYS A 60 -3.23 4.28 -11.99
N ILE A 61 -2.44 5.32 -12.27
CA ILE A 61 -1.14 5.49 -11.60
C ILE A 61 -1.33 5.56 -10.08
N SER A 62 -0.34 5.09 -9.31
CA SER A 62 -0.43 5.10 -7.85
C SER A 62 -0.80 6.46 -7.28
N PRO A 63 -1.78 6.56 -6.38
CA PRO A 63 -2.15 7.81 -5.71
C PRO A 63 -0.97 8.48 -4.98
N ARG A 64 -0.01 7.69 -4.51
CA ARG A 64 1.21 8.20 -3.88
C ARG A 64 2.05 9.01 -4.86
N ILE A 65 2.26 8.49 -6.08
CA ILE A 65 2.98 9.19 -7.15
C ILE A 65 2.19 10.43 -7.60
N THR A 66 0.88 10.26 -7.82
CA THR A 66 0.01 11.36 -8.26
C THR A 66 0.05 12.51 -7.26
N ARG A 67 -0.15 12.26 -5.97
CA ARG A 67 -0.10 13.29 -4.91
C ARG A 67 1.26 14.00 -4.83
N TYR A 68 2.35 13.27 -4.97
CA TYR A 68 3.70 13.85 -4.97
C TYR A 68 3.84 14.89 -6.07
N TYR A 69 3.35 14.62 -7.29
CA TYR A 69 3.42 15.52 -8.42
C TYR A 69 2.26 16.52 -8.55
N MET A 70 1.30 16.55 -7.62
CA MET A 70 0.36 17.67 -7.48
C MET A 70 1.05 18.96 -7.06
N ASP A 71 2.16 18.87 -6.34
CA ASP A 71 3.00 20.01 -5.97
C ASP A 71 3.79 20.55 -7.16
N ASN A 72 3.80 21.88 -7.35
CA ASN A 72 4.46 22.54 -8.48
C ASN A 72 5.99 22.36 -8.48
N HIS A 73 6.63 22.33 -7.31
CA HIS A 73 8.06 22.11 -7.21
C HIS A 73 8.42 20.69 -7.69
N ASN A 74 7.64 19.71 -7.29
CA ASN A 74 7.84 18.32 -7.71
C ASN A 74 7.53 18.10 -9.20
N ARG A 75 6.53 18.81 -9.76
CA ARG A 75 6.30 18.82 -11.22
C ARG A 75 7.49 19.37 -11.99
N ASN A 76 8.08 20.44 -11.52
CA ASN A 76 9.29 21.02 -12.15
C ASN A 76 10.47 20.04 -12.08
N ARG A 77 10.59 19.25 -10.99
CA ARG A 77 11.59 18.19 -10.90
C ARG A 77 11.31 17.08 -11.93
N LEU A 78 10.05 16.69 -12.10
CA LEU A 78 9.67 15.70 -13.13
C LEU A 78 9.97 16.21 -14.55
N ALA A 79 9.72 17.50 -14.82
CA ALA A 79 10.09 18.11 -16.11
C ALA A 79 11.61 18.11 -16.33
N ALA A 80 12.39 18.37 -15.29
CA ALA A 80 13.84 18.28 -15.34
C ALA A 80 14.33 16.82 -15.54
N ASP A 81 13.67 15.83 -14.93
CA ASP A 81 13.97 14.41 -15.16
C ASP A 81 13.59 14.00 -16.58
N MET A 82 12.44 14.43 -17.10
CA MET A 82 12.02 14.24 -18.49
C MET A 82 13.07 14.80 -19.46
N HIS A 83 13.45 16.04 -19.27
CA HIS A 83 14.46 16.71 -20.11
C HIS A 83 15.82 16.00 -20.05
N ARG A 84 16.28 15.60 -18.88
CA ARG A 84 17.62 15.04 -18.66
C ARG A 84 17.73 13.58 -19.05
N ASN A 85 16.71 12.77 -18.74
CA ASN A 85 16.81 11.31 -18.77
C ASN A 85 15.99 10.68 -19.91
N VAL A 86 14.98 11.36 -20.44
CA VAL A 86 14.05 10.76 -21.41
C VAL A 86 14.14 11.43 -22.78
N LEU A 87 14.07 12.75 -22.86
CA LEU A 87 14.17 13.44 -24.15
C LEU A 87 15.42 13.07 -24.98
N PRO A 88 16.65 12.98 -24.38
CA PRO A 88 17.85 12.62 -25.14
C PRO A 88 17.82 11.21 -25.74
N LEU A 89 16.91 10.34 -25.27
CA LEU A 89 16.74 8.97 -25.77
C LEU A 89 15.73 8.90 -26.92
N MET A 90 14.97 9.97 -27.14
CA MET A 90 13.96 10.05 -28.21
C MET A 90 14.61 10.41 -29.55
N TYR A 91 14.16 9.75 -30.61
CA TYR A 91 14.62 10.09 -31.96
C TYR A 91 13.91 11.32 -32.54
N ASP A 92 12.71 11.65 -32.02
CA ASP A 92 11.93 12.84 -32.41
C ASP A 92 10.95 13.23 -31.30
N SER A 93 11.39 14.10 -30.40
CA SER A 93 10.57 14.59 -29.28
C SER A 93 9.47 15.55 -29.75
N THR A 94 9.74 16.34 -30.81
CA THR A 94 8.77 17.26 -31.38
C THR A 94 7.55 16.55 -31.94
N MET A 95 7.77 15.41 -32.63
CA MET A 95 6.67 14.58 -33.12
C MET A 95 5.84 13.96 -31.98
N ALA A 96 6.50 13.53 -30.89
CA ALA A 96 5.79 13.04 -29.70
C ALA A 96 4.92 14.14 -29.06
N VAL A 97 5.44 15.35 -28.95
CA VAL A 97 4.68 16.52 -28.50
C VAL A 97 3.48 16.77 -29.40
N GLN A 98 3.66 16.73 -30.73
CA GLN A 98 2.58 16.94 -31.69
C GLN A 98 1.49 15.85 -31.59
N GLU A 99 1.86 14.60 -31.38
CA GLU A 99 0.91 13.50 -31.20
C GLU A 99 0.07 13.68 -29.93
N ILE A 100 0.72 14.00 -28.81
CA ILE A 100 0.01 14.26 -27.53
C ILE A 100 -0.87 15.51 -27.64
N TYR A 101 -0.42 16.57 -28.34
CA TYR A 101 -1.24 17.73 -28.64
C TYR A 101 -2.51 17.34 -29.41
N ASN A 102 -2.40 16.50 -30.43
CA ASN A 102 -3.55 16.05 -31.22
C ASN A 102 -4.54 15.27 -30.35
N ILE A 103 -4.06 14.37 -29.49
CA ILE A 103 -4.90 13.63 -28.52
C ILE A 103 -5.63 14.63 -27.61
N LEU A 104 -4.89 15.61 -27.04
CA LEU A 104 -5.44 16.62 -26.13
C LEU A 104 -6.55 17.46 -26.79
N VAL A 105 -6.35 17.90 -28.01
CA VAL A 105 -7.32 18.72 -28.73
C VAL A 105 -8.57 17.93 -29.10
N GLN A 106 -8.41 16.67 -29.53
CA GLN A 106 -9.50 15.79 -29.92
C GLN A 106 -10.30 15.25 -28.74
N ASP A 107 -9.74 15.27 -27.52
CA ASP A 107 -10.44 14.80 -26.34
C ASP A 107 -11.56 15.75 -25.93
N THR A 108 -12.80 15.33 -26.21
CA THR A 108 -14.01 16.11 -25.91
C THR A 108 -14.39 16.11 -24.43
N THR A 109 -13.75 15.27 -23.62
CA THR A 109 -14.02 15.17 -22.19
C THR A 109 -13.22 16.18 -21.36
N ILE A 110 -12.26 16.85 -21.98
CA ILE A 110 -11.44 17.90 -21.35
C ILE A 110 -12.07 19.26 -21.58
N SER A 111 -12.30 20.02 -20.50
CA SER A 111 -12.84 21.37 -20.60
C SER A 111 -11.88 22.33 -21.33
N ASP A 112 -12.41 23.35 -22.02
CA ASP A 112 -11.59 24.34 -22.73
C ASP A 112 -10.62 25.08 -21.78
N LYS A 113 -11.02 25.32 -20.53
CA LYS A 113 -10.18 25.93 -19.51
C LYS A 113 -8.97 25.05 -19.19
N THR A 114 -9.19 23.74 -19.07
CA THR A 114 -8.12 22.78 -18.81
C THR A 114 -7.20 22.63 -20.00
N LYS A 115 -7.77 22.57 -21.22
CA LYS A 115 -6.97 22.56 -22.46
C LYS A 115 -6.07 23.79 -22.55
N ALA A 116 -6.61 24.99 -22.30
CA ALA A 116 -5.84 26.23 -22.35
C ALA A 116 -4.65 26.22 -21.36
N ARG A 117 -4.87 25.67 -20.13
CA ARG A 117 -3.79 25.52 -19.13
C ARG A 117 -2.72 24.53 -19.58
N LEU A 118 -3.10 23.39 -20.15
CA LEU A 118 -2.15 22.38 -20.62
C LEU A 118 -1.36 22.86 -21.86
N LEU A 119 -1.94 23.78 -22.64
CA LEU A 119 -1.33 24.38 -23.84
C LEU A 119 -0.56 25.67 -23.57
N GLU A 120 -0.37 26.05 -22.31
CA GLU A 120 0.32 27.31 -21.95
C GLU A 120 1.75 27.38 -22.53
N ASN A 121 2.44 26.27 -22.63
CA ASN A 121 3.78 26.15 -23.19
C ASN A 121 3.80 25.59 -24.63
N TYR A 122 2.71 25.67 -25.34
CA TYR A 122 2.63 25.21 -26.73
C TYR A 122 2.31 26.39 -27.66
N PRO A 123 2.99 26.54 -28.82
CA PRO A 123 4.04 25.65 -29.37
C PRO A 123 5.36 25.73 -28.58
N CYS A 124 6.04 24.57 -28.44
CA CYS A 124 7.31 24.48 -27.74
C CYS A 124 8.43 25.08 -28.58
N GLU A 125 9.21 26.02 -28.00
CA GLU A 125 10.33 26.66 -28.68
C GLU A 125 11.69 26.01 -28.34
N THR A 126 11.75 25.31 -27.20
CA THR A 126 12.95 24.67 -26.68
C THR A 126 12.65 23.23 -26.23
N GLU A 127 13.70 22.40 -26.11
CA GLU A 127 13.58 21.04 -25.51
C GLU A 127 13.04 21.07 -24.09
N MET A 128 13.31 22.12 -23.32
CA MET A 128 12.73 22.30 -21.99
C MET A 128 11.22 22.57 -22.07
N ASP A 129 10.74 23.32 -23.05
CA ASP A 129 9.29 23.53 -23.25
C ASP A 129 8.61 22.24 -23.64
N GLU A 130 9.26 21.39 -24.46
CA GLU A 130 8.79 20.03 -24.78
C GLU A 130 8.69 19.18 -23.51
N ALA A 131 9.72 19.18 -22.66
CA ALA A 131 9.72 18.47 -21.40
C ALA A 131 8.60 18.93 -20.45
N VAL A 132 8.37 20.24 -20.35
CA VAL A 132 7.31 20.84 -19.53
C VAL A 132 5.93 20.45 -20.08
N PHE A 133 5.74 20.50 -21.39
CA PHE A 133 4.48 20.10 -22.03
C PHE A 133 4.17 18.61 -21.81
N LEU A 134 5.13 17.74 -22.10
CA LEU A 134 5.00 16.28 -21.90
C LEU A 134 4.71 15.94 -20.44
N THR A 135 5.43 16.59 -19.51
CA THR A 135 5.22 16.43 -18.07
C THR A 135 3.84 16.90 -17.64
N SER A 136 3.36 18.03 -18.16
CA SER A 136 2.04 18.57 -17.84
C SER A 136 0.93 17.60 -18.31
N ALA A 137 1.07 17.07 -19.52
CA ALA A 137 0.15 16.06 -20.06
C ALA A 137 0.20 14.76 -19.23
N LEU A 138 1.39 14.33 -18.82
CA LEU A 138 1.58 13.11 -18.00
C LEU A 138 0.95 13.27 -16.61
N CYS A 139 1.21 14.39 -15.92
CA CYS A 139 0.61 14.67 -14.61
C CYS A 139 -0.93 14.76 -14.69
N PHE A 140 -1.43 15.41 -15.74
CA PHE A 140 -2.87 15.44 -15.97
C PHE A 140 -3.45 14.04 -16.22
N GLY A 141 -2.75 13.21 -16.99
CA GLY A 141 -3.13 11.83 -17.23
C GLY A 141 -3.14 10.96 -15.98
N MET A 142 -2.23 11.22 -15.01
CA MET A 142 -2.21 10.54 -13.70
C MET A 142 -3.48 10.84 -12.88
N GLU A 143 -4.01 12.04 -12.96
CA GLU A 143 -5.18 12.49 -12.20
C GLU A 143 -6.50 11.97 -12.79
N ARG A 144 -6.51 11.54 -14.06
CA ARG A 144 -7.74 11.12 -14.74
C ARG A 144 -8.16 9.70 -14.41
N THR A 145 -9.48 9.53 -14.35
CA THR A 145 -10.11 8.20 -14.29
C THR A 145 -10.27 7.62 -15.69
N PHE A 146 -10.34 6.27 -15.78
CA PHE A 146 -10.60 5.61 -17.05
C PHE A 146 -12.06 5.73 -17.46
N VAL A 147 -12.31 6.30 -18.65
CA VAL A 147 -13.64 6.34 -19.28
C VAL A 147 -14.00 5.01 -19.95
N LYS A 148 -13.02 4.13 -20.20
CA LYS A 148 -13.18 2.91 -21.01
C LYS A 148 -13.87 1.74 -20.32
N ARG A 149 -14.32 1.86 -19.07
CA ARG A 149 -15.19 0.84 -18.51
C ARG A 149 -16.62 1.30 -18.59
N ASP A 150 -17.30 0.90 -19.68
CA ASP A 150 -18.75 0.64 -19.70
C ASP A 150 -19.09 -0.50 -18.72
N VAL A 151 -18.63 -0.36 -17.49
CA VAL A 151 -19.19 -1.15 -16.41
C VAL A 151 -20.52 -0.47 -16.15
N ASN A 152 -21.56 -1.11 -16.58
CA ASN A 152 -22.92 -0.70 -16.28
C ASN A 152 -23.15 -0.90 -14.78
N THR A 153 -22.46 -0.04 -13.98
CA THR A 153 -22.44 -0.04 -12.51
C THR A 153 -23.85 -0.03 -11.95
N LYS A 154 -24.79 0.64 -12.68
CA LYS A 154 -26.20 0.64 -12.33
C LYS A 154 -26.82 -0.75 -12.44
N ASN A 155 -26.43 -1.55 -13.44
CA ASN A 155 -26.95 -2.91 -13.61
C ASN A 155 -26.32 -3.92 -12.65
N LEU A 156 -25.04 -3.76 -12.28
CA LEU A 156 -24.37 -4.60 -11.27
C LEU A 156 -24.92 -4.33 -9.88
N LEU A 157 -25.17 -3.06 -9.53
CA LEU A 157 -25.75 -2.68 -8.24
C LEU A 157 -27.25 -3.01 -8.13
N SER A 158 -27.96 -3.13 -9.26
CA SER A 158 -29.37 -3.52 -9.31
C SER A 158 -29.62 -5.03 -9.41
N ALA A 159 -28.61 -5.83 -9.75
CA ALA A 159 -28.70 -7.30 -9.74
C ALA A 159 -28.64 -7.84 -8.30
N GLY A 160 -29.71 -7.68 -7.61
CA GLY A 160 -30.04 -7.74 -6.18
C GLY A 160 -29.44 -8.79 -5.25
N ASN A 161 -28.65 -9.78 -5.66
CA ASN A 161 -28.18 -10.87 -4.79
C ASN A 161 -26.68 -11.18 -4.87
N LEU A 162 -25.91 -10.60 -5.80
CA LEU A 162 -24.47 -10.79 -5.89
C LEU A 162 -23.74 -9.57 -5.34
N SER A 163 -22.63 -9.79 -4.65
CA SER A 163 -21.70 -8.72 -4.29
C SER A 163 -21.03 -8.21 -5.56
N PRO A 164 -20.90 -6.88 -5.76
CA PRO A 164 -20.19 -6.36 -6.90
C PRO A 164 -18.71 -6.77 -6.87
N ALA A 165 -18.11 -6.99 -8.04
CA ALA A 165 -16.70 -7.34 -8.14
C ALA A 165 -15.84 -6.11 -7.85
N VAL A 166 -15.13 -6.13 -6.72
CA VAL A 166 -14.29 -5.01 -6.24
C VAL A 166 -13.26 -4.58 -7.29
N LYS A 167 -12.64 -5.52 -8.00
CA LYS A 167 -11.66 -5.26 -9.06
C LYS A 167 -12.18 -4.36 -10.21
N ASP A 168 -13.50 -4.24 -10.35
CA ASP A 168 -14.11 -3.41 -11.38
C ASP A 168 -14.30 -1.95 -10.91
N PHE A 169 -14.15 -1.70 -9.59
CA PHE A 169 -14.39 -0.39 -8.97
C PHE A 169 -13.15 0.16 -8.23
N ILE A 170 -12.32 -0.71 -7.65
CA ILE A 170 -11.18 -0.33 -6.82
C ILE A 170 -9.91 -0.88 -7.45
N TYR A 171 -8.94 0.00 -7.74
CA TYR A 171 -7.70 -0.40 -8.40
C TYR A 171 -6.66 -1.00 -7.43
N ASP A 172 -6.56 -0.49 -6.21
CA ASP A 172 -5.54 -0.86 -5.22
C ASP A 172 -6.06 -1.73 -4.07
N GLY A 173 -7.14 -2.49 -4.30
CA GLY A 173 -7.78 -3.33 -3.27
C GLY A 173 -7.03 -4.62 -2.93
N GLY A 174 -5.83 -4.84 -3.46
CA GLY A 174 -5.11 -6.10 -3.29
C GLY A 174 -4.53 -6.31 -1.89
N THR A 175 -4.76 -7.49 -1.30
CA THR A 175 -4.17 -7.85 -0.01
C THR A 175 -2.67 -8.12 -0.14
N PRO A 176 -1.80 -7.49 0.67
CA PRO A 176 -0.39 -7.83 0.71
C PRO A 176 -0.18 -9.30 1.06
N LYS A 177 0.86 -9.91 0.49
CA LYS A 177 1.21 -11.30 0.82
C LYS A 177 1.72 -11.38 2.25
N PRO A 178 1.38 -12.45 3.00
CA PRO A 178 2.00 -12.70 4.30
C PRO A 178 3.50 -12.97 4.11
N CYS A 179 4.28 -12.80 5.17
CA CYS A 179 5.70 -13.11 5.16
C CYS A 179 5.93 -14.59 4.76
N ARG A 180 7.08 -14.86 4.16
CA ARG A 180 7.43 -16.22 3.68
C ARG A 180 7.53 -17.24 4.81
N HIS A 181 7.77 -16.78 6.02
CA HIS A 181 8.09 -17.57 7.19
C HIS A 181 6.96 -17.60 8.23
N PHE A 182 5.72 -17.33 7.78
CA PHE A 182 4.55 -17.40 8.63
C PHE A 182 4.32 -18.85 9.10
N CYS A 183 4.35 -19.09 10.41
CA CYS A 183 4.15 -20.41 11.03
C CYS A 183 3.65 -20.30 12.48
N GLY A 184 3.20 -21.42 13.03
CA GLY A 184 2.86 -21.55 14.44
C GLY A 184 1.57 -20.85 14.89
N ARG A 185 0.65 -20.54 13.96
CA ARG A 185 -0.62 -19.83 14.20
C ARG A 185 -1.85 -20.58 13.68
N ASP A 186 -1.76 -21.89 13.52
CA ASP A 186 -2.84 -22.69 12.94
C ASP A 186 -4.13 -22.63 13.77
N ASN A 187 -4.01 -22.69 15.10
CA ASN A 187 -5.16 -22.59 16.00
C ASN A 187 -5.81 -21.22 15.96
N GLU A 188 -5.00 -20.17 15.90
CA GLU A 188 -5.49 -18.79 15.78
C GLU A 188 -6.21 -18.58 14.45
N LEU A 189 -5.72 -19.15 13.34
CA LEU A 189 -6.40 -19.10 12.03
C LEU A 189 -7.76 -19.79 12.08
N VAL A 190 -7.86 -20.96 12.70
CA VAL A 190 -9.14 -21.69 12.87
C VAL A 190 -10.11 -20.88 13.73
N THR A 191 -9.65 -20.35 14.87
CA THR A 191 -10.47 -19.54 15.77
C THR A 191 -10.96 -18.27 15.09
N LEU A 192 -10.06 -17.57 14.38
CA LEU A 192 -10.39 -16.38 13.62
C LEU A 192 -11.46 -16.64 12.55
N HIS A 193 -11.33 -17.77 11.83
CA HIS A 193 -12.32 -18.17 10.84
C HIS A 193 -13.70 -18.39 11.47
N GLN A 194 -13.76 -19.10 12.59
CA GLN A 194 -15.00 -19.33 13.32
C GLN A 194 -15.65 -18.01 13.77
N LEU A 195 -14.86 -17.11 14.32
CA LEU A 195 -15.34 -15.80 14.77
C LEU A 195 -15.88 -14.95 13.60
N LEU A 196 -15.14 -14.86 12.47
CA LEU A 196 -15.58 -14.12 11.30
C LEU A 196 -16.84 -14.73 10.66
N CYS A 197 -16.97 -16.07 10.66
CA CYS A 197 -18.17 -16.72 10.18
C CYS A 197 -19.39 -16.48 11.08
N SER A 198 -19.20 -16.42 12.40
CA SER A 198 -20.29 -16.28 13.38
C SER A 198 -20.71 -14.83 13.60
N HIS A 199 -19.76 -13.90 13.67
CA HIS A 199 -19.98 -12.51 14.07
C HIS A 199 -19.82 -11.51 12.91
N GLY A 200 -19.13 -11.89 11.85
CA GLY A 200 -18.90 -11.07 10.65
C GLY A 200 -17.87 -9.97 10.81
N LYS A 201 -17.59 -9.50 12.04
CA LYS A 201 -16.61 -8.43 12.32
C LYS A 201 -15.80 -8.77 13.54
N VAL A 202 -14.46 -8.77 13.41
CA VAL A 202 -13.54 -9.21 14.46
C VAL A 202 -12.37 -8.24 14.59
N PHE A 203 -11.99 -7.92 15.82
CA PHE A 203 -10.79 -7.15 16.15
C PHE A 203 -9.68 -8.09 16.63
N LEU A 204 -8.59 -8.20 15.87
CA LEU A 204 -7.37 -8.84 16.32
C LEU A 204 -6.60 -7.86 17.22
N GLN A 205 -6.61 -8.14 18.51
CA GLN A 205 -5.95 -7.31 19.53
C GLN A 205 -4.62 -7.93 19.95
N GLY A 206 -3.69 -7.13 20.42
CA GLY A 206 -2.42 -7.61 20.95
C GLY A 206 -1.31 -6.57 20.84
N ILE A 207 -0.18 -6.82 21.47
CA ILE A 207 0.97 -5.91 21.51
C ILE A 207 1.59 -5.68 20.13
N ALA A 208 2.44 -4.65 20.03
CA ALA A 208 3.19 -4.37 18.79
C ALA A 208 4.14 -5.54 18.46
N GLY A 209 4.28 -5.88 17.17
CA GLY A 209 5.23 -6.92 16.75
C GLY A 209 4.82 -8.38 17.01
N ILE A 210 3.65 -8.64 17.60
CA ILE A 210 3.18 -10.01 17.91
C ILE A 210 2.74 -10.80 16.67
N GLY A 211 2.55 -10.13 15.51
CA GLY A 211 2.20 -10.79 14.24
C GLY A 211 0.75 -10.64 13.80
N LYS A 212 -0.05 -9.69 14.34
CA LYS A 212 -1.46 -9.48 13.97
C LYS A 212 -1.68 -9.25 12.47
N SER A 213 -0.91 -8.34 11.87
CA SER A 213 -1.00 -8.02 10.43
C SER A 213 -0.63 -9.24 9.57
N GLU A 214 0.38 -10.01 9.99
CA GLU A 214 0.76 -11.23 9.29
C GLU A 214 -0.30 -12.32 9.41
N LEU A 215 -0.95 -12.44 10.58
CA LEU A 215 -2.08 -13.34 10.78
C LEU A 215 -3.28 -12.97 9.88
N ALA A 216 -3.59 -11.68 9.77
CA ALA A 216 -4.66 -11.19 8.89
C ALA A 216 -4.37 -11.46 7.41
N LYS A 217 -3.13 -11.21 6.94
CA LYS A 217 -2.69 -11.52 5.58
C LYS A 217 -2.69 -13.03 5.29
N ALA A 218 -2.24 -13.84 6.25
CA ALA A 218 -2.24 -15.30 6.12
C ALA A 218 -3.67 -15.85 6.05
N TYR A 219 -4.57 -15.33 6.89
CA TYR A 219 -6.00 -15.66 6.83
C TYR A 219 -6.59 -15.35 5.45
N ALA A 220 -6.38 -14.15 4.94
CA ALA A 220 -6.86 -13.74 3.62
C ALA A 220 -6.34 -14.65 2.50
N LYS A 221 -5.06 -15.06 2.57
CA LYS A 221 -4.46 -15.96 1.59
C LYS A 221 -5.06 -17.36 1.64
N ILE A 222 -5.20 -17.92 2.84
CA ILE A 222 -5.70 -19.31 3.05
C ILE A 222 -7.17 -19.40 2.61
N HIS A 223 -7.99 -18.43 2.98
CA HIS A 223 -9.43 -18.40 2.70
C HIS A 223 -9.78 -17.62 1.41
N SER A 224 -8.80 -17.33 0.55
CA SER A 224 -8.99 -16.53 -0.67
C SER A 224 -10.04 -17.10 -1.64
N LYS A 225 -10.28 -18.40 -1.62
CA LYS A 225 -11.29 -19.07 -2.46
C LYS A 225 -12.72 -18.98 -1.91
N GLU A 226 -12.87 -18.62 -0.64
CA GLU A 226 -14.16 -18.50 0.03
C GLU A 226 -14.77 -17.10 -0.14
N TYR A 227 -13.94 -16.13 -0.50
CA TYR A 227 -14.34 -14.75 -0.71
C TYR A 227 -14.33 -14.39 -2.20
N THR A 228 -15.39 -13.74 -2.65
CA THR A 228 -15.45 -13.13 -3.99
C THR A 228 -14.47 -11.97 -4.09
N ASN A 229 -14.35 -11.19 -3.00
CA ASN A 229 -13.49 -10.02 -2.92
C ASN A 229 -12.72 -10.00 -1.60
N ILE A 230 -11.47 -9.56 -1.66
CA ILE A 230 -10.67 -9.25 -0.47
C ILE A 230 -10.11 -7.85 -0.62
N LEU A 231 -10.42 -6.99 0.34
CA LEU A 231 -9.95 -5.61 0.44
C LEU A 231 -8.98 -5.48 1.61
N TYR A 232 -7.94 -4.69 1.42
CA TYR A 232 -6.96 -4.39 2.45
C TYR A 232 -6.72 -2.87 2.51
N LEU A 233 -6.94 -2.30 3.67
CA LEU A 233 -6.74 -0.88 3.98
C LEU A 233 -5.75 -0.76 5.13
N SER A 234 -4.68 0.00 4.94
CA SER A 234 -3.78 0.39 6.02
C SER A 234 -4.28 1.68 6.66
N TYR A 235 -4.64 1.61 7.94
CA TYR A 235 -5.14 2.76 8.68
C TYR A 235 -4.01 3.75 8.99
N THR A 236 -4.20 5.02 8.63
CA THR A 236 -3.21 6.10 8.81
C THR A 236 -3.57 7.10 9.91
N GLY A 237 -4.71 6.92 10.57
CA GLY A 237 -5.18 7.80 11.66
C GLY A 237 -6.57 8.41 11.43
N ASN A 238 -7.14 8.26 10.23
CA ASN A 238 -8.46 8.79 9.90
C ASN A 238 -9.13 7.93 8.82
N LEU A 239 -10.11 7.11 9.21
CA LEU A 239 -10.85 6.22 8.29
C LEU A 239 -11.51 6.96 7.12
N LYS A 240 -11.99 8.20 7.35
CA LYS A 240 -12.61 8.97 6.29
C LYS A 240 -11.60 9.30 5.19
N GLN A 241 -10.42 9.76 5.61
CA GLN A 241 -9.33 10.07 4.69
C GLN A 241 -8.83 8.79 3.99
N ASP A 242 -8.60 7.72 4.75
CA ASP A 242 -8.12 6.46 4.20
C ASP A 242 -9.08 5.87 3.16
N ILE A 243 -10.41 5.95 3.42
CA ILE A 243 -11.43 5.54 2.46
C ILE A 243 -11.50 6.48 1.25
N SER A 244 -11.34 7.80 1.45
CA SER A 244 -11.32 8.76 0.34
C SER A 244 -10.08 8.59 -0.54
N ASP A 245 -8.97 8.15 0.05
CA ASP A 245 -7.70 7.93 -0.64
C ASP A 245 -7.67 6.61 -1.45
N MET A 246 -8.63 5.71 -1.24
CA MET A 246 -8.80 4.55 -2.11
C MET A 246 -9.06 5.03 -3.54
N ASP A 247 -8.60 4.27 -4.53
CA ASP A 247 -8.71 4.65 -5.94
C ASP A 247 -9.87 3.91 -6.61
N PHE A 248 -10.96 4.63 -6.88
CA PHE A 248 -12.15 4.09 -7.50
C PHE A 248 -12.25 4.43 -8.98
N ALA A 249 -12.85 3.54 -9.76
CA ALA A 249 -12.96 3.69 -11.21
C ALA A 249 -13.83 4.89 -11.65
N ASP A 250 -14.73 5.36 -10.79
CA ASP A 250 -15.64 6.47 -11.04
C ASP A 250 -15.22 7.79 -10.35
N ASP A 251 -14.00 7.84 -9.78
CA ASP A 251 -13.43 9.08 -9.27
C ASP A 251 -13.15 10.06 -10.41
N LEU A 252 -13.53 11.30 -10.20
CA LEU A 252 -13.26 12.39 -11.12
C LEU A 252 -12.11 13.26 -10.58
N PRO A 253 -11.32 13.88 -11.48
CA PRO A 253 -10.20 14.73 -11.05
C PRO A 253 -10.62 15.92 -10.18
N ASP A 254 -11.85 16.39 -10.36
CA ASP A 254 -12.41 17.53 -9.62
C ASP A 254 -13.19 17.10 -8.35
N ASP A 255 -13.28 15.81 -8.06
CA ASP A 255 -13.92 15.33 -6.85
C ASP A 255 -13.10 15.76 -5.63
N ASP A 256 -13.73 16.48 -4.70
CA ASP A 256 -13.15 16.74 -3.41
C ASP A 256 -13.20 15.50 -2.48
N ASN A 257 -12.54 15.56 -1.34
CA ASN A 257 -12.49 14.45 -0.39
C ASN A 257 -13.88 14.03 0.12
N GLU A 258 -14.83 14.95 0.25
CA GLU A 258 -16.21 14.66 0.68
C GLU A 258 -16.97 13.88 -0.40
N GLU A 259 -16.83 14.29 -1.66
CA GLU A 259 -17.45 13.63 -2.79
C GLU A 259 -16.87 12.23 -2.99
N ARG A 260 -15.53 12.10 -2.97
CA ARG A 260 -14.85 10.81 -3.03
C ARG A 260 -15.30 9.89 -1.90
N PHE A 261 -15.26 10.38 -0.65
CA PHE A 261 -15.75 9.60 0.48
C PHE A 261 -17.20 9.15 0.29
N ARG A 262 -18.08 10.03 -0.18
CA ARG A 262 -19.50 9.72 -0.40
C ARG A 262 -19.70 8.61 -1.42
N LYS A 263 -18.95 8.64 -2.55
CA LYS A 263 -18.98 7.61 -3.60
C LYS A 263 -18.45 6.28 -3.06
N HIS A 264 -17.28 6.29 -2.46
CA HIS A 264 -16.61 5.10 -1.93
C HIS A 264 -17.43 4.43 -0.83
N ASN A 265 -17.91 5.20 0.14
CA ASN A 265 -18.76 4.68 1.21
C ASN A 265 -20.08 4.08 0.68
N ARG A 266 -20.67 4.68 -0.37
CA ARG A 266 -21.86 4.12 -1.01
C ARG A 266 -21.55 2.75 -1.62
N PHE A 267 -20.44 2.62 -2.33
CA PHE A 267 -20.01 1.35 -2.91
C PHE A 267 -19.71 0.30 -1.84
N LEU A 268 -18.89 0.65 -0.84
CA LEU A 268 -18.50 -0.27 0.24
C LEU A 268 -19.71 -0.82 1.01
N ARG A 269 -20.79 -0.04 1.13
CA ARG A 269 -22.06 -0.49 1.72
C ARG A 269 -22.81 -1.53 0.88
N THR A 270 -22.51 -1.68 -0.39
CA THR A 270 -23.13 -2.69 -1.27
C THR A 270 -22.47 -4.06 -1.15
N LEU A 271 -21.23 -4.11 -0.62
CA LEU A 271 -20.47 -5.33 -0.39
C LEU A 271 -21.16 -6.20 0.67
N LYS A 272 -21.09 -7.51 0.49
CA LYS A 272 -21.78 -8.51 1.34
C LYS A 272 -20.77 -9.45 2.01
N GLU A 273 -21.28 -10.46 2.70
CA GLU A 273 -20.51 -11.43 3.50
C GLU A 273 -19.50 -12.25 2.69
N ASP A 274 -19.65 -12.30 1.37
CA ASP A 274 -18.69 -12.90 0.45
C ASP A 274 -17.47 -11.99 0.16
N THR A 275 -17.44 -10.83 0.79
CA THR A 275 -16.30 -9.90 0.76
C THR A 275 -15.65 -9.84 2.14
N LEU A 276 -14.32 -9.97 2.18
CA LEU A 276 -13.49 -9.71 3.36
C LEU A 276 -12.85 -8.32 3.23
N PHE A 277 -13.09 -7.45 4.20
CA PHE A 277 -12.45 -6.15 4.29
C PHE A 277 -11.52 -6.10 5.51
N ILE A 278 -10.22 -6.02 5.29
CA ILE A 278 -9.19 -5.94 6.33
C ILE A 278 -8.81 -4.47 6.51
N ILE A 279 -8.89 -3.99 7.75
CA ILE A 279 -8.40 -2.67 8.16
C ILE A 279 -7.23 -2.91 9.11
N ASP A 280 -6.03 -2.75 8.58
CA ASP A 280 -4.80 -3.03 9.31
C ASP A 280 -4.31 -1.81 10.10
N ASN A 281 -3.70 -2.08 11.26
CA ASN A 281 -3.09 -1.06 12.13
C ASN A 281 -4.09 -0.02 12.70
N PHE A 282 -5.34 -0.42 12.97
CA PHE A 282 -6.37 0.44 13.53
C PHE A 282 -6.11 0.74 15.02
N ASN A 283 -5.04 1.50 15.28
CA ASN A 283 -4.54 1.79 16.62
C ASN A 283 -5.15 3.10 17.20
N THR A 284 -6.46 3.12 17.33
CA THR A 284 -7.24 4.26 17.84
C THR A 284 -8.35 3.75 18.74
N THR A 285 -9.19 4.64 19.24
CA THR A 285 -10.41 4.29 19.99
C THR A 285 -11.65 4.69 19.21
N ALA A 286 -12.79 4.07 19.51
CA ALA A 286 -14.07 4.39 18.86
C ALA A 286 -14.50 5.85 19.06
N SER A 287 -14.00 6.52 20.10
CA SER A 287 -14.25 7.93 20.36
C SER A 287 -13.34 8.87 19.57
N GLN A 288 -12.17 8.40 19.14
CA GLN A 288 -11.20 9.19 18.38
C GLN A 288 -11.48 9.15 16.86
N ASP A 289 -11.97 8.01 16.34
CA ASP A 289 -12.42 7.91 14.95
C ASP A 289 -13.93 7.64 14.90
N GLY A 290 -14.71 8.72 14.77
CA GLY A 290 -16.18 8.65 14.73
C GLY A 290 -16.73 7.89 13.52
N LEU A 291 -15.91 7.67 12.47
CA LEU A 291 -16.35 6.92 11.30
C LEU A 291 -16.44 5.41 11.56
N LEU A 292 -15.80 4.89 12.60
CA LEU A 292 -15.91 3.48 12.95
C LEU A 292 -17.37 3.03 13.03
N SER A 293 -18.25 3.85 13.62
CA SER A 293 -19.70 3.56 13.74
C SER A 293 -20.40 3.43 12.38
N VAL A 294 -19.89 4.08 11.34
CA VAL A 294 -20.41 3.99 9.96
C VAL A 294 -19.87 2.74 9.28
N VAL A 295 -18.57 2.49 9.38
CA VAL A 295 -17.88 1.33 8.81
C VAL A 295 -18.42 0.03 9.41
N MET A 296 -18.71 0.00 10.69
CA MET A 296 -19.34 -1.15 11.36
C MET A 296 -20.75 -1.48 10.85
N LYS A 297 -21.37 -0.62 10.05
CA LYS A 297 -22.66 -0.91 9.36
C LYS A 297 -22.50 -1.56 7.99
N TYR A 298 -21.29 -1.71 7.48
CA TYR A 298 -21.05 -2.44 6.23
C TYR A 298 -21.48 -3.90 6.41
N ARG A 299 -21.96 -4.51 5.33
CA ARG A 299 -22.48 -5.89 5.35
C ARG A 299 -21.40 -6.94 5.09
N CYS A 300 -20.23 -6.51 4.61
CA CYS A 300 -19.09 -7.40 4.38
C CYS A 300 -18.49 -7.89 5.70
N ARG A 301 -17.76 -9.00 5.64
CA ARG A 301 -16.93 -9.45 6.75
C ARG A 301 -15.75 -8.52 6.93
N MET A 302 -15.46 -8.15 8.18
CA MET A 302 -14.41 -7.18 8.49
C MET A 302 -13.44 -7.70 9.53
N LEU A 303 -12.18 -7.47 9.28
CA LEU A 303 -11.10 -7.84 10.16
C LEU A 303 -10.24 -6.61 10.46
N PHE A 304 -10.19 -6.23 11.74
CA PHE A 304 -9.35 -5.12 12.20
C PHE A 304 -8.13 -5.68 12.92
N THR A 305 -6.94 -5.14 12.66
CA THR A 305 -5.78 -5.38 13.52
C THR A 305 -5.52 -4.15 14.37
N THR A 306 -5.32 -4.32 15.66
CA THR A 306 -5.19 -3.19 16.58
C THR A 306 -4.34 -3.51 17.81
N ARG A 307 -3.78 -2.46 18.43
CA ARG A 307 -3.19 -2.50 19.77
C ARG A 307 -4.15 -1.99 20.85
N SER A 308 -5.23 -1.34 20.41
CA SER A 308 -6.25 -0.81 21.32
C SER A 308 -7.26 -1.89 21.70
N ARG A 309 -7.89 -1.79 22.88
CA ARG A 309 -8.96 -2.67 23.32
C ARG A 309 -10.31 -2.13 22.85
N PHE A 310 -11.15 -3.03 22.37
CA PHE A 310 -12.50 -2.76 21.89
C PHE A 310 -13.49 -3.70 22.57
N ASP A 311 -13.80 -3.41 23.85
CA ASP A 311 -14.61 -4.29 24.70
C ASP A 311 -16.07 -4.46 24.23
N ASN A 312 -16.56 -3.54 23.38
CA ASN A 312 -17.93 -3.58 22.84
C ASN A 312 -18.04 -4.33 21.50
N TYR A 313 -16.96 -4.94 21.03
CA TYR A 313 -16.92 -5.63 19.75
C TYR A 313 -16.28 -7.01 19.92
N ASP A 314 -16.66 -7.94 19.03
CA ASP A 314 -16.05 -9.27 19.00
C ASP A 314 -14.56 -9.15 18.71
N SER A 315 -13.76 -9.71 19.60
CA SER A 315 -12.31 -9.58 19.53
C SER A 315 -11.62 -10.91 19.79
N MET A 316 -10.44 -11.03 19.23
CA MET A 316 -9.51 -12.14 19.48
C MET A 316 -8.16 -11.56 19.89
N GLU A 317 -7.68 -11.97 21.06
CA GLU A 317 -6.35 -11.60 21.51
C GLU A 317 -5.30 -12.49 20.83
N VAL A 318 -4.31 -11.87 20.21
CA VAL A 318 -3.15 -12.53 19.64
C VAL A 318 -2.02 -12.42 20.65
N THR A 319 -1.66 -13.56 21.21
CA THR A 319 -0.58 -13.69 22.20
C THR A 319 0.69 -14.23 21.55
N GLU A 320 1.70 -14.51 22.33
CA GLU A 320 2.94 -15.13 21.91
C GLU A 320 2.69 -16.50 21.27
N ILE A 321 3.55 -16.90 20.34
CA ILE A 321 3.48 -18.24 19.75
C ILE A 321 3.80 -19.28 20.82
N ALA A 322 2.86 -20.20 21.05
CA ALA A 322 2.96 -21.19 22.12
C ALA A 322 4.08 -22.24 21.92
N GLY A 323 4.58 -22.40 20.71
CA GLY A 323 5.56 -23.42 20.35
C GLY A 323 6.97 -22.89 20.15
N LYS A 324 7.93 -23.20 21.04
CA LYS A 324 9.36 -22.86 20.84
C LYS A 324 9.89 -23.31 19.46
N GLN A 325 9.45 -24.44 18.96
CA GLN A 325 9.88 -24.95 17.66
C GLN A 325 9.49 -24.02 16.50
N ALA A 326 8.32 -23.39 16.56
CA ALA A 326 7.91 -22.40 15.56
C ALA A 326 8.80 -21.15 15.63
N LEU A 327 9.14 -20.68 16.83
CA LEU A 327 10.06 -19.54 17.03
C LEU A 327 11.49 -19.85 16.59
N LEU A 328 11.97 -21.08 16.85
CA LEU A 328 13.25 -21.55 16.33
C LEU A 328 13.25 -21.61 14.79
N SER A 329 12.13 -22.05 14.20
CA SER A 329 11.98 -22.06 12.74
C SER A 329 12.00 -20.62 12.17
N ILE A 330 11.38 -19.66 12.85
CA ILE A 330 11.47 -18.24 12.50
C ILE A 330 12.93 -17.76 12.61
N ALA A 331 13.59 -18.05 13.72
CA ALA A 331 15.01 -17.67 13.88
C ALA A 331 15.90 -18.25 12.79
N GLY A 332 15.69 -19.53 12.44
CA GLY A 332 16.43 -20.20 11.36
C GLY A 332 16.21 -19.65 9.96
N CYS A 333 15.12 -18.89 9.76
CA CYS A 333 14.90 -18.18 8.51
C CYS A 333 15.79 -16.93 8.35
N PHE A 334 16.32 -16.41 9.45
CA PHE A 334 17.09 -15.15 9.49
C PHE A 334 18.51 -15.32 10.01
N PHE A 335 18.84 -16.47 10.58
CA PHE A 335 20.17 -16.81 11.08
C PHE A 335 20.59 -18.17 10.54
N SER A 336 21.61 -18.18 9.69
CA SER A 336 22.07 -19.36 8.95
C SER A 336 22.62 -20.46 9.86
N ASP A 337 23.25 -20.10 10.98
CA ASP A 337 23.83 -21.03 11.95
C ASP A 337 22.86 -21.43 13.09
N ALA A 338 21.55 -21.21 12.92
CA ALA A 338 20.54 -21.43 13.95
C ALA A 338 20.54 -22.88 14.51
N GLU A 339 20.75 -23.88 13.67
CA GLU A 339 20.80 -25.29 14.11
C GLU A 339 22.01 -25.53 15.04
N LYS A 340 23.15 -24.94 14.76
CA LYS A 340 24.37 -25.05 15.56
C LYS A 340 24.20 -24.44 16.94
N TYR A 341 23.43 -23.35 17.04
CA TYR A 341 23.25 -22.60 18.29
C TYR A 341 21.85 -22.75 18.89
N GLN A 342 21.11 -23.83 18.55
CA GLN A 342 19.73 -24.04 18.97
C GLN A 342 19.51 -23.82 20.47
N SER A 343 20.36 -24.41 21.33
CA SER A 343 20.23 -24.30 22.79
C SER A 343 20.36 -22.87 23.30
N VAL A 344 21.19 -22.05 22.65
CA VAL A 344 21.36 -20.63 23.00
C VAL A 344 20.17 -19.83 22.49
N LEU A 345 19.68 -20.12 21.28
CA LEU A 345 18.49 -19.50 20.72
C LEU A 345 17.24 -19.78 21.56
N GLU A 346 17.10 -20.97 22.09
CA GLU A 346 16.00 -21.30 23.04
C GLU A 346 16.04 -20.40 24.28
N GLN A 347 17.23 -20.13 24.82
CA GLN A 347 17.39 -19.23 25.96
C GLN A 347 17.14 -17.75 25.57
N ILE A 348 17.54 -17.33 24.36
CA ILE A 348 17.22 -16.00 23.84
C ILE A 348 15.70 -15.86 23.70
N ILE A 349 15.01 -16.84 23.12
CA ILE A 349 13.54 -16.87 22.99
C ILE A 349 12.86 -16.72 24.36
N ASP A 350 13.33 -17.46 25.37
CA ASP A 350 12.80 -17.33 26.73
C ASP A 350 13.07 -15.94 27.33
N THR A 351 14.26 -15.40 27.10
CA THR A 351 14.65 -14.07 27.62
C THR A 351 13.80 -12.94 27.01
N VAL A 352 13.45 -13.05 25.73
CA VAL A 352 12.57 -12.08 25.04
C VAL A 352 11.08 -12.48 25.13
N HIS A 353 10.73 -13.35 26.07
CA HIS A 353 9.35 -13.79 26.35
C HIS A 353 8.59 -14.28 25.11
N SER A 354 9.26 -15.02 24.23
CA SER A 354 8.64 -15.57 22.99
C SER A 354 8.06 -14.50 22.05
N HIS A 355 8.46 -13.24 22.20
CA HIS A 355 7.95 -12.16 21.36
C HIS A 355 8.47 -12.27 19.93
N THR A 356 7.59 -12.49 18.96
CA THR A 356 7.93 -12.87 17.59
C THR A 356 8.89 -11.90 16.90
N LEU A 357 8.62 -10.58 16.98
CA LEU A 357 9.52 -9.57 16.39
C LEU A 357 10.89 -9.52 17.09
N ALA A 358 10.94 -9.71 18.41
CA ALA A 358 12.20 -9.71 19.12
C ALA A 358 13.06 -10.91 18.72
N VAL A 359 12.46 -12.08 18.54
CA VAL A 359 13.16 -13.29 18.04
C VAL A 359 13.68 -13.05 16.61
N GLU A 360 12.90 -12.46 15.73
CA GLU A 360 13.34 -12.11 14.37
C GLU A 360 14.51 -11.12 14.40
N LEU A 361 14.42 -10.04 15.20
CA LEU A 361 15.47 -9.04 15.31
C LEU A 361 16.75 -9.63 15.89
N ALA A 362 16.66 -10.48 16.92
CA ALA A 362 17.79 -11.19 17.48
C ALA A 362 18.49 -12.07 16.42
N ALA A 363 17.72 -12.85 15.66
CA ALA A 363 18.25 -13.71 14.61
C ALA A 363 18.94 -12.89 13.49
N ARG A 364 18.33 -11.78 13.06
CA ARG A 364 18.93 -10.88 12.06
C ARG A 364 20.23 -10.23 12.58
N LEU A 365 20.26 -9.86 13.86
CA LEU A 365 21.47 -9.31 14.47
C LEU A 365 22.59 -10.34 14.51
N LEU A 366 22.29 -11.59 14.86
CA LEU A 366 23.26 -12.68 14.86
C LEU A 366 23.80 -12.98 13.45
N GLU A 367 22.96 -12.90 12.42
CA GLU A 367 23.39 -13.09 11.02
C GLU A 367 24.42 -12.03 10.58
N THR A 368 24.44 -10.85 11.17
CA THR A 368 25.46 -9.84 10.87
C THR A 368 26.87 -10.25 11.30
N GLY A 369 27.01 -11.23 12.20
CA GLY A 369 28.29 -11.67 12.77
C GLY A 369 28.96 -10.65 13.71
N ILE A 370 28.25 -9.56 14.08
CA ILE A 370 28.80 -8.54 15.01
C ILE A 370 28.82 -9.07 16.45
N LEU A 371 27.86 -9.94 16.78
CA LEU A 371 27.74 -10.56 18.10
C LEU A 371 27.65 -12.07 17.97
N GLU A 372 28.36 -12.77 18.85
CA GLU A 372 28.15 -14.21 19.03
C GLU A 372 26.84 -14.47 19.80
N PRO A 373 26.15 -15.62 19.58
CA PRO A 373 24.89 -15.91 20.25
C PRO A 373 24.94 -15.87 21.78
N MET A 374 26.06 -16.28 22.39
CA MET A 374 26.23 -16.20 23.83
C MET A 374 26.36 -14.75 24.34
N ASP A 375 27.08 -13.91 23.60
CA ASP A 375 27.26 -12.49 23.96
C ASP A 375 25.92 -11.74 23.89
N LEU A 376 25.11 -12.04 22.87
CA LEU A 376 23.76 -11.47 22.76
C LEU A 376 22.88 -11.91 23.94
N LEU A 377 22.93 -13.19 24.32
CA LEU A 377 22.17 -13.73 25.45
C LEU A 377 22.57 -13.05 26.79
N GLU A 378 23.85 -12.86 27.01
CA GLU A 378 24.35 -12.19 28.20
C GLU A 378 23.89 -10.73 28.25
N LYS A 379 24.01 -9.99 27.17
CA LYS A 379 23.52 -8.61 27.07
C LYS A 379 22.02 -8.49 27.32
N LEU A 380 21.21 -9.39 26.74
CA LEU A 380 19.76 -9.39 26.97
C LEU A 380 19.40 -9.70 28.43
N LYS A 381 20.20 -10.55 29.14
CA LYS A 381 20.01 -10.83 30.56
C LYS A 381 20.43 -9.65 31.44
N GLU A 382 21.49 -8.94 31.08
CA GLU A 382 21.96 -7.76 31.78
C GLU A 382 20.97 -6.60 31.67
N GLU A 383 20.47 -6.32 30.48
CA GLU A 383 19.44 -5.29 30.27
C GLU A 383 18.12 -5.61 30.98
N LYS A 384 17.71 -6.87 31.05
CA LYS A 384 16.55 -7.27 31.83
C LYS A 384 16.69 -6.97 33.32
N THR A 385 17.86 -7.16 33.89
CA THR A 385 18.16 -6.80 35.31
C THR A 385 18.18 -5.30 35.51
N SER A 386 18.53 -4.49 34.51
CA SER A 386 18.51 -3.03 34.59
C SER A 386 17.08 -2.45 34.36
N LEU A 387 16.21 -3.15 33.59
CA LEU A 387 14.84 -2.76 33.35
C LEU A 387 13.90 -3.01 34.54
N ASP A 388 14.18 -4.02 35.37
CA ASP A 388 13.47 -4.26 36.61
C ASP A 388 13.77 -3.16 37.69
N ALA A 389 14.72 -2.27 37.41
CA ALA A 389 15.09 -1.10 38.22
C ALA A 389 14.61 0.21 37.55
N ASP A 390 13.29 0.42 37.45
CA ASP A 390 12.60 1.71 37.16
C ASP A 390 13.04 2.55 35.93
N ASP A 391 13.76 2.02 34.93
CA ASP A 391 14.18 2.78 33.77
C ASP A 391 13.20 2.66 32.59
N LYS A 392 12.56 3.80 32.29
CA LYS A 392 11.64 3.98 31.16
C LYS A 392 12.42 4.09 29.86
N ILE A 393 12.37 3.06 29.02
CA ILE A 393 12.95 3.13 27.67
C ILE A 393 12.09 4.02 26.78
N GLY A 394 12.66 5.12 26.31
CA GLY A 394 12.08 5.97 25.28
C GLY A 394 12.41 5.42 23.88
N ILE A 395 11.41 4.86 23.19
CA ILE A 395 11.56 4.52 21.77
C ILE A 395 11.16 5.75 20.96
N THR A 396 12.13 6.36 20.28
CA THR A 396 11.87 7.45 19.34
C THR A 396 11.68 6.86 17.96
N LYS A 397 10.44 6.87 17.48
CA LYS A 397 10.11 6.66 16.08
C LYS A 397 9.35 7.91 15.60
N ASP A 398 9.79 8.52 14.51
CA ASP A 398 9.17 9.69 13.86
C ASP A 398 9.10 10.97 14.74
N GLY A 399 10.16 11.27 15.50
CA GLY A 399 10.27 12.54 16.23
C GLY A 399 9.31 12.72 17.41
N GLN A 400 8.52 11.71 17.78
CA GLN A 400 7.65 11.70 18.96
C GLN A 400 8.11 10.66 19.98
N SER A 401 8.54 11.11 21.15
CA SER A 401 8.85 10.26 22.29
C SER A 401 7.55 9.72 22.89
N ARG A 402 7.29 8.41 22.76
CA ARG A 402 6.23 7.71 23.49
C ARG A 402 6.85 6.82 24.55
N LYS A 403 6.42 6.99 25.80
CA LYS A 403 6.76 6.10 26.90
C LYS A 403 5.93 4.82 26.73
N ALA A 404 6.58 3.71 26.49
CA ALA A 404 5.96 2.39 26.58
C ALA A 404 6.33 1.79 27.94
N THR A 405 5.33 1.43 28.72
CA THR A 405 5.45 0.52 29.88
C THR A 405 5.14 -0.88 29.36
N TYR A 406 6.04 -1.81 29.59
CA TYR A 406 5.79 -3.25 29.40
C TYR A 406 5.03 -3.79 30.60
#